data_7161404aa80033bb432b173a239894d9
#
_entry.id   7161404aa80033bb432b173a239894d9
#
_cell.length_a   1.000
_cell.length_b   1.000
_cell.length_c   1.000
_cell.angle_alpha   90.00
_cell.angle_beta   90.00
_cell.angle_gamma   90.00
#
_symmetry.space_group_name_H-M   'P 1'
#
loop_
_entity.id
_entity.type
_entity.pdbx_description
1 polymer ?
#
loop_
_entity_poly.entity_id
_entity_poly.type
_entity_poly.pdbx_seq_one_letter_code
_entity_poly.pdbx_strand_id
1 'polypeptide(L)'
;MIRTVKFVICCLAIYVIGTVGFYVVENKLETLRSIRLTSMDPATAKVRQAELDCLARNIYYEAGHEPFEGKVAVAQVTINRAENSNFPSGICKVVYQKNIVYEKVLCQFSWYCESTAVLLPKGPIYIESMEVAKKVLLEGFRLPSLSHALYFHGDYINPNWKKEKVAHIGRHVFYK
;
A
#
# COMPACT_ATOMS: atom_id res chain seq x y z
N MET A 1 49.08 -14.91 -16.83
CA MET A 1 49.06 -13.72 -15.96
C MET A 1 48.43 -12.48 -16.63
N ILE A 2 48.85 -12.05 -17.83
CA ILE A 2 48.28 -10.87 -18.52
C ILE A 2 46.79 -11.01 -18.91
N ARG A 3 46.33 -12.19 -19.31
CA ARG A 3 44.94 -12.50 -19.68
C ARG A 3 43.98 -12.40 -18.48
N THR A 4 44.38 -12.88 -17.33
CA THR A 4 43.59 -12.83 -16.07
C THR A 4 43.46 -11.41 -15.56
N VAL A 5 44.50 -10.61 -15.64
CA VAL A 5 44.46 -9.19 -15.28
C VAL A 5 43.51 -8.38 -16.17
N LYS A 6 43.55 -8.60 -17.49
CA LYS A 6 42.63 -7.93 -18.41
C LYS A 6 41.16 -8.30 -18.16
N PHE A 7 40.89 -9.57 -17.81
CA PHE A 7 39.54 -10.02 -17.47
C PHE A 7 39.02 -9.35 -16.20
N VAL A 8 39.83 -9.29 -15.12
CA VAL A 8 39.48 -8.61 -13.88
C VAL A 8 39.21 -7.12 -14.09
N ILE A 9 40.05 -6.42 -14.86
CA ILE A 9 39.83 -5.01 -15.19
C ILE A 9 38.52 -4.80 -15.95
N CYS A 10 38.21 -5.68 -16.90
CA CYS A 10 36.95 -5.60 -17.67
C CYS A 10 35.73 -5.78 -16.75
N CYS A 11 35.76 -6.77 -15.83
CA CYS A 11 34.67 -7.00 -14.88
C CYS A 11 34.48 -5.82 -13.92
N LEU A 12 35.58 -5.23 -13.43
CA LEU A 12 35.53 -4.02 -12.58
C LEU A 12 34.96 -2.82 -13.34
N ALA A 13 35.34 -2.63 -14.60
CA ALA A 13 34.78 -1.55 -15.43
C ALA A 13 33.28 -1.71 -15.65
N ILE A 14 32.81 -2.93 -15.95
CA ILE A 14 31.39 -3.22 -16.12
C ILE A 14 30.62 -2.98 -14.82
N TYR A 15 31.17 -3.39 -13.67
CA TYR A 15 30.58 -3.16 -12.35
C TYR A 15 30.45 -1.66 -12.04
N VAL A 16 31.51 -0.88 -12.27
CA VAL A 16 31.50 0.58 -12.06
C VAL A 16 30.49 1.28 -12.97
N ILE A 17 30.43 0.91 -14.27
CA ILE A 17 29.45 1.45 -15.20
C ILE A 17 28.03 1.13 -14.76
N GLY A 18 27.78 -0.10 -14.31
CA GLY A 18 26.48 -0.52 -13.80
C GLY A 18 26.04 0.25 -12.58
N THR A 19 26.93 0.44 -11.60
CA THR A 19 26.63 1.21 -10.37
C THR A 19 26.41 2.70 -10.64
N VAL A 20 27.22 3.30 -11.49
CA VAL A 20 27.03 4.70 -11.90
C VAL A 20 25.73 4.87 -12.69
N GLY A 21 25.44 3.96 -13.62
CA GLY A 21 24.18 3.98 -14.38
C GLY A 21 22.97 3.88 -13.44
N PHE A 22 23.00 2.97 -12.50
CA PHE A 22 21.93 2.81 -11.50
C PHE A 22 21.73 4.10 -10.68
N TYR A 23 22.82 4.68 -10.17
CA TYR A 23 22.76 5.92 -9.39
C TYR A 23 22.20 7.10 -10.19
N VAL A 24 22.58 7.24 -11.47
CA VAL A 24 22.06 8.30 -12.34
C VAL A 24 20.56 8.11 -12.60
N VAL A 25 20.10 6.89 -12.80
CA VAL A 25 18.68 6.59 -13.00
C VAL A 25 17.87 6.90 -11.74
N GLU A 26 18.35 6.49 -10.57
CA GLU A 26 17.69 6.80 -9.28
C GLU A 26 17.57 8.31 -9.05
N ASN A 27 18.65 9.06 -9.22
CA ASN A 27 18.64 10.53 -9.09
C ASN A 27 17.68 11.19 -10.08
N LYS A 28 17.60 10.67 -11.31
CA LYS A 28 16.68 11.22 -12.33
C LYS A 28 15.22 10.93 -11.96
N LEU A 29 14.93 9.74 -11.44
CA LEU A 29 13.59 9.37 -10.96
C LEU A 29 13.16 10.24 -9.78
N GLU A 30 14.04 10.46 -8.80
CA GLU A 30 13.79 11.38 -7.68
C GLU A 30 13.50 12.80 -8.17
N THR A 31 14.29 13.30 -9.11
CA THR A 31 14.07 14.63 -9.71
C THR A 31 12.72 14.72 -10.40
N LEU A 32 12.35 13.71 -11.20
CA LEU A 32 11.05 13.67 -11.88
C LEU A 32 9.88 13.56 -10.90
N ARG A 33 10.03 12.80 -9.80
CA ARG A 33 9.05 12.74 -8.71
C ARG A 33 8.87 14.10 -8.05
N SER A 34 9.97 14.80 -7.73
CA SER A 34 9.93 16.13 -7.11
C SER A 34 9.25 17.17 -8.03
N ILE A 35 9.57 17.16 -9.34
CA ILE A 35 8.93 18.04 -10.33
C ILE A 35 7.44 17.75 -10.42
N ARG A 36 7.03 16.49 -10.45
CA ARG A 36 5.60 16.11 -10.48
C ARG A 36 4.85 16.60 -9.24
N LEU A 37 5.46 16.50 -8.06
CA LEU A 37 4.86 16.99 -6.82
C LEU A 37 4.79 18.52 -6.78
N THR A 38 5.80 19.22 -7.29
CA THR A 38 5.86 20.70 -7.31
C THR A 38 4.92 21.30 -8.36
N SER A 39 4.60 20.58 -9.44
CA SER A 39 3.67 21.01 -10.48
C SER A 39 2.18 20.75 -10.15
N MET A 40 1.90 20.09 -9.03
CA MET A 40 0.52 19.85 -8.60
C MET A 40 -0.05 21.11 -7.93
N ASP A 41 -1.30 21.43 -8.27
CA ASP A 41 -2.09 22.39 -7.54
C ASP A 41 -2.09 22.06 -6.03
N PRO A 42 -1.87 23.05 -5.14
CA PRO A 42 -1.76 22.83 -3.69
C PRO A 42 -2.97 22.10 -3.07
N ALA A 43 -4.18 22.34 -3.59
CA ALA A 43 -5.38 21.66 -3.12
C ALA A 43 -5.34 20.16 -3.46
N THR A 44 -4.96 19.82 -4.68
CA THR A 44 -4.76 18.42 -5.13
C THR A 44 -3.65 17.71 -4.34
N ALA A 45 -2.54 18.40 -4.07
CA ALA A 45 -1.45 17.86 -3.26
C ALA A 45 -1.91 17.56 -1.82
N LYS A 46 -2.70 18.46 -1.23
CA LYS A 46 -3.28 18.28 0.12
C LYS A 46 -4.25 17.10 0.18
N VAL A 47 -5.12 16.95 -0.82
CA VAL A 47 -6.04 15.80 -0.90
C VAL A 47 -5.26 14.50 -1.02
N ARG A 48 -4.26 14.45 -1.90
CA ARG A 48 -3.42 13.27 -2.09
C ARG A 48 -2.64 12.88 -0.83
N GLN A 49 -2.12 13.86 -0.08
CA GLN A 49 -1.46 13.60 1.19
C GLN A 49 -2.45 13.03 2.23
N ALA A 50 -3.66 13.56 2.33
CA ALA A 50 -4.69 13.04 3.21
C ALA A 50 -5.07 11.59 2.87
N GLU A 51 -5.24 11.27 1.58
CA GLU A 51 -5.53 9.91 1.11
C GLU A 51 -4.38 8.93 1.46
N LEU A 52 -3.13 9.38 1.33
CA LEU A 52 -1.94 8.61 1.70
C LEU A 52 -1.91 8.32 3.20
N ASP A 53 -2.18 9.32 4.03
CA ASP A 53 -2.21 9.18 5.50
C ASP A 53 -3.33 8.23 5.95
N CYS A 54 -4.51 8.31 5.31
CA CYS A 54 -5.62 7.38 5.57
C CYS A 54 -5.24 5.95 5.21
N LEU A 55 -4.63 5.74 4.03
CA LEU A 55 -4.20 4.41 3.58
C LEU A 55 -3.13 3.82 4.51
N ALA A 56 -2.10 4.60 4.85
CA ALA A 56 -1.03 4.16 5.74
C ALA A 56 -1.56 3.78 7.13
N ARG A 57 -2.51 4.55 7.64
CA ARG A 57 -3.16 4.25 8.93
C ARG A 57 -3.96 2.96 8.85
N ASN A 58 -4.70 2.73 7.77
CA ASN A 58 -5.42 1.48 7.59
C ASN A 58 -4.49 0.27 7.49
N ILE A 59 -3.40 0.37 6.73
CA ILE A 59 -2.37 -0.67 6.67
C ILE A 59 -1.80 -0.96 8.06
N TYR A 60 -1.49 0.07 8.84
CA TYR A 60 -0.93 -0.07 10.17
C TYR A 60 -1.82 -0.88 11.11
N TYR A 61 -3.12 -0.57 11.16
CA TYR A 61 -4.06 -1.23 12.08
C TYR A 61 -4.48 -2.62 11.60
N GLU A 62 -4.67 -2.81 10.30
CA GLU A 62 -5.14 -4.08 9.73
C GLU A 62 -4.01 -5.08 9.48
N ALA A 63 -2.84 -4.60 9.05
CA ALA A 63 -1.77 -5.44 8.55
C ALA A 63 -0.37 -5.01 9.03
N GLY A 64 -0.25 -4.25 10.10
CA GLY A 64 1.03 -3.69 10.55
C GLY A 64 2.10 -4.74 10.84
N HIS A 65 1.71 -5.94 11.27
CA HIS A 65 2.62 -7.06 11.54
C HIS A 65 2.67 -8.10 10.43
N GLU A 66 1.95 -7.88 9.33
CA GLU A 66 1.98 -8.75 8.16
C GLU A 66 3.29 -8.56 7.36
N PRO A 67 3.70 -9.56 6.55
CA PRO A 67 4.76 -9.37 5.57
C PRO A 67 4.36 -8.31 4.53
N PHE A 68 5.33 -7.86 3.73
CA PHE A 68 5.13 -6.81 2.73
C PHE A 68 3.92 -7.05 1.83
N GLU A 69 3.76 -8.27 1.31
CA GLU A 69 2.65 -8.65 0.44
C GLU A 69 1.29 -8.57 1.16
N GLY A 70 1.23 -8.88 2.45
CA GLY A 70 0.02 -8.75 3.27
C GLY A 70 -0.38 -7.29 3.46
N LYS A 71 0.57 -6.40 3.70
CA LYS A 71 0.36 -4.95 3.77
C LYS A 71 -0.13 -4.40 2.42
N VAL A 72 0.52 -4.81 1.31
CA VAL A 72 0.10 -4.43 -0.05
C VAL A 72 -1.31 -4.93 -0.34
N ALA A 73 -1.65 -6.15 0.07
CA ALA A 73 -2.96 -6.74 -0.16
C ALA A 73 -4.09 -5.93 0.49
N VAL A 74 -3.93 -5.54 1.76
CA VAL A 74 -4.90 -4.68 2.47
C VAL A 74 -4.99 -3.30 1.82
N ALA A 75 -3.86 -2.70 1.44
CA ALA A 75 -3.83 -1.42 0.73
C ALA A 75 -4.58 -1.49 -0.60
N GLN A 76 -4.34 -2.54 -1.38
CA GLN A 76 -4.97 -2.73 -2.69
C GLN A 76 -6.48 -2.91 -2.57
N VAL A 77 -6.97 -3.73 -1.62
CA VAL A 77 -8.42 -3.86 -1.39
C VAL A 77 -9.04 -2.52 -1.02
N THR A 78 -8.38 -1.71 -0.21
CA THR A 78 -8.86 -0.37 0.15
C THR A 78 -9.00 0.54 -1.07
N ILE A 79 -8.03 0.50 -2.00
CA ILE A 79 -8.10 1.26 -3.26
C ILE A 79 -9.17 0.68 -4.18
N ASN A 80 -9.24 -0.65 -4.35
CA ASN A 80 -10.28 -1.29 -5.16
C ASN A 80 -11.69 -0.88 -4.70
N ARG A 81 -11.91 -0.77 -3.39
CA ARG A 81 -13.17 -0.26 -2.83
C ARG A 81 -13.42 1.20 -3.21
N ALA A 82 -12.41 2.06 -3.08
CA ALA A 82 -12.54 3.48 -3.42
C ALA A 82 -12.84 3.73 -4.91
N GLU A 83 -12.46 2.77 -5.77
CA GLU A 83 -12.70 2.77 -7.22
C GLU A 83 -14.00 2.02 -7.60
N ASN A 84 -14.65 1.31 -6.68
CA ASN A 84 -15.86 0.52 -6.93
C ASN A 84 -17.11 1.29 -6.51
N SER A 85 -18.14 1.33 -7.37
CA SER A 85 -19.38 2.08 -7.16
C SER A 85 -20.21 1.65 -5.93
N ASN A 86 -19.96 0.47 -5.38
CA ASN A 86 -20.64 -0.01 -4.18
C ASN A 86 -20.05 0.56 -2.87
N PHE A 87 -18.98 1.34 -2.97
CA PHE A 87 -18.29 1.95 -1.84
C PHE A 87 -18.17 3.47 -2.01
N PRO A 88 -17.89 4.21 -0.93
CA PRO A 88 -17.63 5.64 -1.05
C PRO A 88 -16.41 5.92 -1.94
N SER A 89 -16.52 6.92 -2.84
CA SER A 89 -15.40 7.37 -3.64
C SER A 89 -14.36 8.10 -2.78
N GLY A 90 -13.12 7.61 -2.77
CA GLY A 90 -11.98 8.13 -2.04
C GLY A 90 -11.55 7.25 -0.87
N ILE A 91 -10.22 7.14 -0.68
CA ILE A 91 -9.61 6.22 0.28
C ILE A 91 -10.00 6.57 1.72
N CYS A 92 -9.92 7.84 2.11
CA CYS A 92 -10.31 8.27 3.44
C CYS A 92 -11.78 7.95 3.73
N LYS A 93 -12.67 8.12 2.74
CA LYS A 93 -14.09 7.81 2.93
C LYS A 93 -14.34 6.32 3.10
N VAL A 94 -13.60 5.47 2.41
CA VAL A 94 -13.64 4.01 2.59
C VAL A 94 -13.08 3.62 3.96
N VAL A 95 -11.93 4.18 4.35
CA VAL A 95 -11.27 3.85 5.62
C VAL A 95 -12.15 4.20 6.82
N TYR A 96 -12.82 5.35 6.77
CA TYR A 96 -13.66 5.84 7.87
C TYR A 96 -15.16 5.61 7.65
N GLN A 97 -15.52 4.74 6.69
CA GLN A 97 -16.92 4.40 6.42
C GLN A 97 -17.58 3.77 7.65
N LYS A 98 -18.77 4.30 7.97
CA LYS A 98 -19.67 3.77 8.99
C LYS A 98 -21.01 3.42 8.36
N ASN A 99 -21.55 2.27 8.73
CA ASN A 99 -22.88 1.83 8.33
C ASN A 99 -23.75 1.67 9.59
N ILE A 100 -25.01 1.97 9.49
CA ILE A 100 -25.98 1.72 10.56
C ILE A 100 -26.76 0.46 10.19
N VAL A 101 -26.63 -0.59 10.97
CA VAL A 101 -27.32 -1.87 10.79
C VAL A 101 -28.00 -2.23 12.11
N TYR A 102 -29.35 -2.32 12.10
CA TYR A 102 -30.14 -2.57 13.31
C TYR A 102 -29.77 -1.66 14.49
N GLU A 103 -29.74 -0.35 14.22
CA GLU A 103 -29.39 0.72 15.19
C GLU A 103 -27.94 0.66 15.74
N LYS A 104 -27.12 -0.28 15.25
CA LYS A 104 -25.69 -0.39 15.61
C LYS A 104 -24.82 0.24 14.55
N VAL A 105 -23.84 1.01 15.00
CA VAL A 105 -22.80 1.56 14.11
C VAL A 105 -21.76 0.48 13.85
N LEU A 106 -21.59 0.11 12.57
CA LEU A 106 -20.56 -0.81 12.10
C LEU A 106 -19.55 -0.03 11.26
N CYS A 107 -18.27 -0.06 11.65
CA CYS A 107 -17.20 0.50 10.85
C CYS A 107 -16.75 -0.48 9.77
N GLN A 108 -16.36 0.04 8.62
CA GLN A 108 -15.80 -0.76 7.51
C GLN A 108 -14.51 -1.48 7.97
N PHE A 109 -13.72 -0.81 8.79
CA PHE A 109 -12.57 -1.36 9.49
C PHE A 109 -12.81 -1.23 11.00
N SER A 110 -12.76 -2.36 11.72
CA SER A 110 -13.20 -2.44 13.12
C SER A 110 -12.42 -1.53 14.05
N TRP A 111 -11.12 -1.39 13.81
CA TRP A 111 -10.24 -0.54 14.62
C TRP A 111 -10.74 0.91 14.76
N TYR A 112 -11.48 1.41 13.77
CA TYR A 112 -12.01 2.78 13.81
C TYR A 112 -13.19 2.93 14.78
N CYS A 113 -13.96 1.88 15.04
CA CYS A 113 -15.06 1.88 16.02
C CYS A 113 -14.62 1.37 17.40
N GLU A 114 -13.61 0.53 17.49
CA GLU A 114 -13.21 -0.13 18.73
C GLU A 114 -12.30 0.75 19.60
N SER A 115 -11.57 1.69 19.00
CA SER A 115 -10.69 2.57 19.74
C SER A 115 -11.41 3.82 20.23
N THR A 116 -11.43 4.03 21.55
CA THR A 116 -11.91 5.27 22.19
C THR A 116 -11.00 6.48 21.95
N ALA A 117 -9.76 6.23 21.53
CA ALA A 117 -8.80 7.24 21.11
C ALA A 117 -8.05 6.72 19.88
N VAL A 118 -8.37 7.22 18.71
CA VAL A 118 -7.58 6.97 17.49
C VAL A 118 -6.26 7.73 17.62
N LEU A 119 -5.32 7.14 18.35
CA LEU A 119 -3.97 7.68 18.46
C LEU A 119 -3.33 7.71 17.07
N LEU A 120 -2.61 8.77 16.76
CA LEU A 120 -1.80 8.81 15.56
C LEU A 120 -0.71 7.73 15.70
N PRO A 121 -0.66 6.76 14.78
CA PRO A 121 0.36 5.71 14.83
C PRO A 121 1.75 6.34 14.72
N LYS A 122 2.70 5.75 15.42
CA LYS A 122 4.11 6.19 15.43
C LYS A 122 5.03 4.96 15.40
N GLY A 123 6.31 5.20 15.13
CA GLY A 123 7.33 4.16 15.19
C GLY A 123 7.53 3.38 13.88
N PRO A 124 8.42 2.37 13.91
CA PRO A 124 8.90 1.69 12.70
C PRO A 124 7.78 1.06 11.87
N ILE A 125 6.80 0.43 12.49
CA ILE A 125 5.68 -0.24 11.81
C ILE A 125 4.84 0.78 11.01
N TYR A 126 4.63 1.99 11.56
CA TYR A 126 3.90 3.03 10.84
C TYR A 126 4.72 3.61 9.67
N ILE A 127 6.03 3.78 9.86
CA ILE A 127 6.93 4.21 8.79
C ILE A 127 6.87 3.21 7.64
N GLU A 128 6.97 1.92 7.92
CA GLU A 128 6.84 0.86 6.91
C GLU A 128 5.47 0.88 6.23
N SER A 129 4.38 1.05 7.00
CA SER A 129 3.02 1.16 6.47
C SER A 129 2.88 2.37 5.53
N MET A 130 3.54 3.49 5.83
CA MET A 130 3.58 4.67 4.99
C MET A 130 4.34 4.41 3.67
N GLU A 131 5.48 3.70 3.73
CA GLU A 131 6.22 3.35 2.51
C GLU A 131 5.43 2.40 1.62
N VAL A 132 4.72 1.42 2.19
CA VAL A 132 3.80 0.56 1.43
C VAL A 132 2.66 1.37 0.82
N ALA A 133 2.07 2.30 1.58
CA ALA A 133 1.02 3.17 1.06
C ALA A 133 1.49 4.02 -0.13
N LYS A 134 2.69 4.61 -0.06
CA LYS A 134 3.30 5.33 -1.18
C LYS A 134 3.48 4.43 -2.40
N LYS A 135 4.04 3.25 -2.19
CA LYS A 135 4.29 2.29 -3.27
C LYS A 135 3.00 1.89 -3.99
N VAL A 136 1.94 1.64 -3.23
CA VAL A 136 0.65 1.22 -3.80
C VAL A 136 -0.11 2.41 -4.40
N LEU A 137 -0.20 3.55 -3.71
CA LEU A 137 -1.00 4.69 -4.15
C LEU A 137 -0.29 5.57 -5.20
N LEU A 138 1.00 5.84 -5.02
CA LEU A 138 1.74 6.78 -5.86
C LEU A 138 2.49 6.10 -7.02
N GLU A 139 2.99 4.88 -6.79
CA GLU A 139 3.77 4.14 -7.79
C GLU A 139 2.93 3.11 -8.55
N GLY A 140 1.70 2.85 -8.10
CA GLY A 140 0.78 1.93 -8.76
C GLY A 140 1.12 0.45 -8.59
N PHE A 141 1.93 0.10 -7.56
CA PHE A 141 2.25 -1.31 -7.30
C PHE A 141 0.98 -2.11 -6.96
N ARG A 142 0.80 -3.26 -7.58
CA ARG A 142 -0.38 -4.13 -7.43
C ARG A 142 0.01 -5.61 -7.42
N LEU A 143 -0.77 -6.40 -6.69
CA LEU A 143 -0.77 -7.86 -6.75
C LEU A 143 -1.84 -8.31 -7.77
N PRO A 144 -1.47 -8.96 -8.90
CA PRO A 144 -2.43 -9.32 -9.95
C PRO A 144 -3.58 -10.19 -9.47
N SER A 145 -3.32 -11.09 -8.51
CA SER A 145 -4.35 -11.97 -7.90
C SER A 145 -5.46 -11.21 -7.18
N LEU A 146 -5.23 -9.93 -6.82
CA LEU A 146 -6.18 -9.11 -6.06
C LEU A 146 -6.82 -8.00 -6.91
N SER A 147 -6.73 -8.04 -8.24
CA SER A 147 -7.24 -6.99 -9.13
C SER A 147 -8.72 -6.63 -8.88
N HIS A 148 -9.53 -7.58 -8.44
CA HIS A 148 -10.96 -7.41 -8.18
C HIS A 148 -11.35 -7.74 -6.74
N ALA A 149 -10.38 -7.90 -5.83
CA ALA A 149 -10.67 -8.22 -4.44
C ALA A 149 -11.27 -7.01 -3.73
N LEU A 150 -12.43 -7.23 -3.10
CA LEU A 150 -13.17 -6.21 -2.35
C LEU A 150 -13.36 -6.56 -0.88
N TYR A 151 -13.15 -7.83 -0.51
CA TYR A 151 -13.40 -8.32 0.85
C TYR A 151 -12.22 -9.13 1.35
N PHE A 152 -11.99 -9.09 2.66
CA PHE A 152 -11.05 -9.97 3.33
C PHE A 152 -11.46 -10.21 4.78
N HIS A 153 -10.91 -11.25 5.37
CA HIS A 153 -10.97 -11.54 6.80
C HIS A 153 -9.68 -12.23 7.26
N GLY A 154 -9.43 -12.23 8.56
CA GLY A 154 -8.32 -13.00 9.13
C GLY A 154 -8.55 -14.51 8.96
N ASP A 155 -7.50 -15.28 8.72
CA ASP A 155 -7.52 -16.74 8.47
C ASP A 155 -8.11 -17.58 9.61
N TYR A 156 -8.19 -17.00 10.81
CA TYR A 156 -8.79 -17.57 12.02
C TYR A 156 -10.32 -17.40 12.10
N ILE A 157 -10.93 -16.72 11.14
CA ILE A 157 -12.39 -16.52 11.04
C ILE A 157 -12.93 -17.34 9.87
N ASN A 158 -14.12 -17.92 10.04
CA ASN A 158 -14.87 -18.50 8.92
C ASN A 158 -16.23 -17.80 8.82
N PRO A 159 -16.34 -16.72 8.04
CA PRO A 159 -17.55 -15.92 7.94
C PRO A 159 -18.67 -16.58 7.11
N ASN A 160 -18.43 -17.78 6.57
CA ASN A 160 -19.37 -18.53 5.72
C ASN A 160 -19.90 -17.71 4.54
N TRP A 161 -19.04 -16.85 3.96
CA TRP A 161 -19.41 -16.00 2.83
C TRP A 161 -19.59 -16.81 1.54
N LYS A 162 -20.67 -16.55 0.83
CA LYS A 162 -20.88 -17.05 -0.54
C LYS A 162 -20.17 -16.17 -1.57
N LYS A 163 -18.89 -15.93 -1.36
CA LYS A 163 -18.02 -15.09 -2.22
C LYS A 163 -16.90 -15.93 -2.80
N GLU A 164 -16.43 -15.54 -3.99
CA GLU A 164 -15.31 -16.22 -4.62
C GLU A 164 -13.99 -15.82 -3.94
N LYS A 165 -13.31 -16.82 -3.37
CA LYS A 165 -11.97 -16.67 -2.81
C LYS A 165 -10.97 -16.50 -3.94
N VAL A 166 -10.15 -15.45 -3.86
CA VAL A 166 -9.15 -15.12 -4.89
C VAL A 166 -7.72 -15.31 -4.41
N ALA A 167 -7.43 -15.16 -3.11
CA ALA A 167 -6.09 -15.33 -2.55
C ALA A 167 -6.12 -15.61 -1.06
N HIS A 168 -4.99 -16.17 -0.56
CA HIS A 168 -4.62 -16.19 0.85
C HIS A 168 -3.21 -15.65 0.95
N ILE A 169 -3.04 -14.50 1.60
CA ILE A 169 -1.76 -13.78 1.71
C ILE A 169 -1.57 -13.37 3.17
N GLY A 170 -0.44 -13.79 3.76
CA GLY A 170 -0.21 -13.63 5.18
C GLY A 170 -1.32 -14.32 5.97
N ARG A 171 -1.89 -13.63 6.93
CA ARG A 171 -3.01 -14.13 7.75
C ARG A 171 -4.38 -13.65 7.27
N HIS A 172 -4.51 -13.28 5.99
CA HIS A 172 -5.75 -12.79 5.41
C HIS A 172 -6.19 -13.62 4.21
N VAL A 173 -7.50 -13.87 4.13
CA VAL A 173 -8.15 -14.53 3.00
C VAL A 173 -8.98 -13.50 2.25
N PHE A 174 -8.76 -13.37 0.94
CA PHE A 174 -9.31 -12.34 0.06
C PHE A 174 -10.37 -12.89 -0.88
N TYR A 175 -11.40 -12.05 -1.15
CA TYR A 175 -12.57 -12.41 -1.95
C TYR A 175 -12.98 -11.26 -2.88
N LYS A 176 -13.63 -11.61 -3.99
CA LYS A 176 -14.31 -10.68 -4.89
C LYS A 176 -15.83 -10.76 -4.77
#